data_ad20997db67348fbeb58d83f3e84d964
#
_entry.id   ad20997db67348fbeb58d83f3e84d964
#
_cell.length_a   1.000
_cell.length_b   1.000
_cell.length_c   1.000
_cell.angle_alpha   90.00
_cell.angle_beta   90.00
_cell.angle_gamma   90.00
#
_symmetry.space_group_name_H-M   'P 1'
#
loop_
_entity.id
_entity.type
_entity.pdbx_description
1 polymer ?
#
loop_
_entity_poly.entity_id
_entity_poly.type
_entity_poly.pdbx_seq_one_letter_code
_entity_poly.pdbx_strand_id
1 'polypeptide(L)'
;MKTRDADRLMVFILCGISFWSTAVIANANEEKATQIIKLWPKDAASQGTQGMGSPKPDRGDGHIRLTNITTPSLRYFPAPGKKKPVPAVILCPGGGYVSLVTTKTTPIAEWLNGHGISAFVLIYRVPKKRKDAFQDIQRAVRIVRSRASEWNVDPRRIGVMGSSAGGHLAARVSTGFDIQTYQEVDELDGVSCKPDFTVLLYPAYMNKGEVLSNEFTVSNGISPTLIVSAKDDKGFFPGSPIYAKALKEAGASVRVHFFEKGGHGFSLRPKEHPLSTWPDLCLQWFRDKGIVEEEAEQENAPDKK
;
A
#
# COMPACT_ATOMS: atom_id res chain seq x y z
N MET A 1 16.80 -59.75 -54.90
CA MET A 1 17.20 -58.52 -55.58
C MET A 1 16.53 -57.36 -54.91
N LYS A 2 17.29 -56.59 -54.17
CA LYS A 2 17.12 -55.27 -53.47
C LYS A 2 15.69 -54.73 -53.24
N THR A 3 15.32 -54.83 -52.00
CA THR A 3 14.27 -54.04 -51.33
C THR A 3 14.92 -52.82 -50.64
N ARG A 4 14.35 -51.64 -50.76
CA ARG A 4 14.73 -50.44 -50.05
C ARG A 4 13.63 -50.13 -49.03
N ASP A 5 14.04 -50.14 -47.75
CA ASP A 5 13.28 -49.63 -46.63
C ASP A 5 13.20 -48.10 -46.70
N ALA A 6 12.03 -47.58 -46.39
CA ALA A 6 11.77 -46.15 -46.24
C ALA A 6 11.42 -45.89 -44.79
N ASP A 7 12.37 -45.31 -44.06
CA ASP A 7 12.22 -44.87 -42.67
C ASP A 7 11.17 -43.76 -42.59
N ARG A 8 10.14 -43.98 -41.80
CA ARG A 8 9.21 -42.93 -41.34
C ARG A 8 9.75 -42.31 -40.05
N LEU A 9 10.33 -41.14 -40.18
CA LEU A 9 10.72 -40.30 -39.08
C LEU A 9 9.47 -39.63 -38.51
N MET A 10 9.04 -40.08 -37.33
CA MET A 10 7.90 -39.51 -36.59
C MET A 10 8.40 -38.33 -35.74
N VAL A 11 8.11 -37.11 -36.21
CA VAL A 11 8.46 -35.88 -35.46
C VAL A 11 7.43 -35.70 -34.37
N PHE A 12 7.81 -35.92 -33.11
CA PHE A 12 7.07 -35.47 -31.95
C PHE A 12 7.33 -33.97 -31.73
N ILE A 13 6.36 -33.15 -32.11
CA ILE A 13 6.33 -31.76 -31.69
C ILE A 13 5.82 -31.73 -30.26
N LEU A 14 6.74 -31.60 -29.32
CA LEU A 14 6.40 -31.29 -27.94
C LEU A 14 5.86 -29.87 -27.86
N CYS A 15 4.56 -29.78 -27.59
CA CYS A 15 3.90 -28.53 -27.20
C CYS A 15 4.36 -28.15 -25.80
N GLY A 16 5.51 -27.48 -25.71
CA GLY A 16 6.09 -26.93 -24.48
C GLY A 16 5.93 -25.42 -24.43
N ILE A 17 4.71 -24.92 -24.38
CA ILE A 17 4.46 -23.48 -24.21
C ILE A 17 3.35 -23.32 -23.19
N SER A 18 3.66 -22.78 -22.03
CA SER A 18 2.87 -21.81 -21.27
C SER A 18 2.96 -21.90 -19.74
N PHE A 19 4.10 -22.27 -19.17
CA PHE A 19 4.32 -22.09 -17.71
C PHE A 19 5.26 -20.93 -17.36
N TRP A 20 5.79 -20.20 -18.34
CA TRP A 20 6.77 -19.14 -18.12
C TRP A 20 6.20 -17.73 -17.95
N SER A 21 4.95 -17.47 -18.40
CA SER A 21 4.45 -16.09 -18.44
C SER A 21 3.97 -15.57 -17.07
N THR A 22 3.43 -16.41 -16.18
CA THR A 22 2.93 -15.96 -14.87
C THR A 22 4.03 -15.75 -13.83
N ALA A 23 5.10 -16.54 -13.90
CA ALA A 23 6.27 -16.36 -13.02
C ALA A 23 7.06 -15.09 -13.37
N VAL A 24 7.18 -14.76 -14.66
CA VAL A 24 7.89 -13.56 -15.15
C VAL A 24 7.18 -12.28 -14.76
N ILE A 25 5.84 -12.24 -14.79
CA ILE A 25 5.08 -11.03 -14.41
C ILE A 25 5.07 -10.83 -12.88
N ALA A 26 5.05 -11.90 -12.09
CA ALA A 26 5.20 -11.80 -10.64
C ALA A 26 6.59 -11.25 -10.25
N ASN A 27 7.65 -11.66 -10.95
CA ASN A 27 9.00 -11.15 -10.75
C ASN A 27 9.17 -9.68 -11.19
N ALA A 28 8.52 -9.22 -12.25
CA ALA A 28 8.68 -7.84 -12.74
C ALA A 28 8.21 -6.78 -11.71
N ASN A 29 7.24 -7.10 -10.84
CA ASN A 29 6.83 -6.22 -9.73
C ASN A 29 7.70 -6.39 -8.47
N GLU A 30 8.46 -7.46 -8.33
CA GLU A 30 9.46 -7.63 -7.29
C GLU A 30 10.78 -6.92 -7.63
N GLU A 31 11.13 -6.82 -8.92
CA GLU A 31 12.37 -6.18 -9.38
C GLU A 31 12.46 -4.67 -9.07
N LYS A 32 11.33 -3.98 -8.82
CA LYS A 32 11.32 -2.55 -8.51
C LYS A 32 11.53 -2.24 -7.03
N ALA A 33 11.23 -3.17 -6.14
CA ALA A 33 11.56 -3.05 -4.73
C ALA A 33 13.06 -3.33 -4.52
N THR A 34 13.76 -2.41 -3.86
CA THR A 34 15.20 -2.58 -3.61
C THR A 34 15.50 -3.51 -2.45
N GLN A 35 14.54 -3.72 -1.56
CA GLN A 35 14.70 -4.55 -0.36
C GLN A 35 13.36 -5.15 0.09
N ILE A 36 13.41 -6.40 0.58
CA ILE A 36 12.30 -7.07 1.27
C ILE A 36 12.65 -7.20 2.75
N ILE A 37 11.80 -6.66 3.63
CA ILE A 37 11.98 -6.65 5.08
C ILE A 37 10.89 -7.52 5.70
N LYS A 38 11.23 -8.65 6.33
CA LYS A 38 10.29 -9.48 7.07
C LYS A 38 9.91 -8.81 8.39
N LEU A 39 8.64 -8.92 8.80
CA LEU A 39 8.15 -8.15 9.95
C LEU A 39 8.48 -8.80 11.28
N TRP A 40 8.46 -10.13 11.35
CA TRP A 40 8.57 -10.85 12.62
C TRP A 40 9.92 -11.56 12.74
N PRO A 41 10.56 -11.58 13.92
CA PRO A 41 11.88 -12.19 14.11
C PRO A 41 11.98 -13.64 13.67
N LYS A 42 10.93 -14.44 13.94
CA LYS A 42 10.85 -15.84 13.50
C LYS A 42 10.88 -15.97 11.98
N ASP A 43 10.19 -15.07 11.28
CA ASP A 43 10.13 -15.04 9.83
C ASP A 43 11.44 -14.49 9.25
N ALA A 44 12.03 -13.51 9.92
CA ALA A 44 13.31 -12.93 9.52
C ALA A 44 14.46 -13.94 9.55
N ALA A 45 14.44 -14.88 10.50
CA ALA A 45 15.41 -15.94 10.60
C ALA A 45 15.29 -16.99 9.49
N SER A 46 14.13 -17.11 8.82
CA SER A 46 13.93 -18.04 7.71
C SER A 46 14.52 -17.48 6.41
N GLN A 47 15.26 -18.32 5.66
CA GLN A 47 15.78 -17.96 4.34
C GLN A 47 14.70 -18.19 3.25
N GLY A 48 14.67 -17.33 2.22
CA GLY A 48 13.79 -17.51 1.06
C GLY A 48 12.40 -16.85 1.18
N THR A 49 11.54 -17.16 0.21
CA THR A 49 10.22 -16.53 0.01
C THR A 49 9.05 -17.38 0.50
N GLN A 50 9.29 -18.46 1.22
CA GLN A 50 8.24 -19.33 1.72
C GLN A 50 7.26 -18.55 2.60
N GLY A 51 5.97 -18.68 2.31
CA GLY A 51 4.91 -17.99 3.05
C GLY A 51 4.70 -16.52 2.67
N MET A 52 5.46 -15.97 1.73
CA MET A 52 5.30 -14.57 1.26
C MET A 52 4.11 -14.40 0.31
N GLY A 53 3.38 -15.46 0.03
CA GLY A 53 2.17 -15.47 -0.77
C GLY A 53 2.36 -16.14 -2.13
N SER A 54 1.22 -16.47 -2.73
CA SER A 54 1.12 -17.04 -4.07
C SER A 54 0.11 -16.26 -4.90
N PRO A 55 0.31 -16.13 -6.22
CA PRO A 55 -0.68 -15.49 -7.08
C PRO A 55 -1.96 -16.31 -7.14
N LYS A 56 -3.10 -15.64 -7.11
CA LYS A 56 -4.40 -16.26 -7.45
C LYS A 56 -4.50 -16.41 -8.96
N PRO A 57 -5.40 -17.29 -9.45
CA PRO A 57 -5.71 -17.37 -10.87
C PRO A 57 -6.05 -16.00 -11.46
N ASP A 58 -5.55 -15.73 -12.66
CA ASP A 58 -5.83 -14.51 -13.39
C ASP A 58 -7.34 -14.39 -13.67
N ARG A 59 -7.86 -13.18 -13.57
CA ARG A 59 -9.25 -12.85 -13.87
C ARG A 59 -9.42 -12.16 -15.22
N GLY A 60 -8.34 -12.01 -15.99
CA GLY A 60 -8.34 -11.29 -17.27
C GLY A 60 -8.39 -9.76 -17.10
N ASP A 61 -8.20 -9.23 -15.91
CA ASP A 61 -8.23 -7.79 -15.62
C ASP A 61 -6.82 -7.16 -15.46
N GLY A 62 -5.77 -7.92 -15.75
CA GLY A 62 -4.37 -7.49 -15.67
C GLY A 62 -3.86 -7.25 -14.24
N HIS A 63 -4.59 -7.72 -13.21
CA HIS A 63 -4.21 -7.49 -11.83
C HIS A 63 -3.74 -8.76 -11.13
N ILE A 64 -2.50 -8.72 -10.65
CA ILE A 64 -1.94 -9.76 -9.78
C ILE A 64 -2.54 -9.63 -8.37
N ARG A 65 -3.02 -10.76 -7.86
CA ARG A 65 -3.59 -10.88 -6.51
C ARG A 65 -2.80 -11.92 -5.73
N LEU A 66 -2.06 -11.48 -4.73
CA LEU A 66 -1.35 -12.39 -3.82
C LEU A 66 -2.27 -12.87 -2.70
N THR A 67 -2.20 -14.15 -2.38
CA THR A 67 -2.93 -14.77 -1.26
C THR A 67 -2.03 -15.77 -0.53
N ASN A 68 -2.54 -16.43 0.51
CA ASN A 68 -1.79 -17.41 1.32
C ASN A 68 -0.50 -16.81 1.93
N ILE A 69 -0.59 -15.54 2.35
CA ILE A 69 0.52 -14.86 3.00
C ILE A 69 0.53 -15.25 4.48
N THR A 70 1.59 -15.91 4.90
CA THR A 70 1.84 -16.30 6.31
C THR A 70 3.09 -15.64 6.86
N THR A 71 4.00 -15.20 5.99
CA THR A 71 5.21 -14.45 6.32
C THR A 71 5.07 -13.02 5.79
N PRO A 72 4.53 -12.10 6.61
CA PRO A 72 4.32 -10.73 6.19
C PRO A 72 5.65 -9.97 6.06
N SER A 73 5.67 -9.00 5.15
CA SER A 73 6.87 -8.24 4.82
C SER A 73 6.57 -6.83 4.33
N LEU A 74 7.61 -5.98 4.31
CA LEU A 74 7.62 -4.72 3.60
C LEU A 74 8.47 -4.85 2.34
N ARG A 75 8.00 -4.29 1.24
CA ARG A 75 8.77 -4.09 0.00
C ARG A 75 9.15 -2.62 -0.07
N TYR A 76 10.44 -2.33 0.00
CA TYR A 76 10.96 -0.96 0.05
C TYR A 76 11.20 -0.39 -1.35
N PHE A 77 10.72 0.84 -1.55
CA PHE A 77 10.89 1.66 -2.74
C PHE A 77 11.50 3.00 -2.32
N PRO A 78 12.80 3.22 -2.53
CA PRO A 78 13.49 4.42 -2.06
C PRO A 78 13.12 5.66 -2.87
N ALA A 79 13.00 6.81 -2.21
CA ALA A 79 12.99 8.09 -2.89
C ALA A 79 14.39 8.39 -3.45
N PRO A 80 14.53 8.74 -4.75
CA PRO A 80 15.83 8.92 -5.37
C PRO A 80 16.54 10.19 -4.89
N GLY A 81 17.87 10.14 -4.83
CA GLY A 81 18.78 11.29 -4.83
C GLY A 81 18.68 12.30 -3.68
N LYS A 82 18.03 11.97 -2.56
CA LYS A 82 17.84 12.93 -1.46
C LYS A 82 19.01 12.93 -0.47
N LYS A 83 19.58 14.13 -0.22
CA LYS A 83 20.64 14.34 0.78
C LYS A 83 20.12 14.46 2.21
N LYS A 84 18.87 14.93 2.40
CA LYS A 84 18.19 15.08 3.69
C LYS A 84 17.23 13.92 3.93
N PRO A 85 16.93 13.57 5.20
CA PRO A 85 15.89 12.58 5.50
C PRO A 85 14.55 12.96 4.90
N VAL A 86 13.92 12.00 4.23
CA VAL A 86 12.67 12.15 3.48
C VAL A 86 11.48 11.61 4.27
N PRO A 87 10.24 12.05 3.99
CA PRO A 87 9.05 11.38 4.51
C PRO A 87 8.93 9.97 3.93
N ALA A 88 8.18 9.12 4.64
CA ALA A 88 7.87 7.78 4.18
C ALA A 88 6.38 7.46 4.28
N VAL A 89 5.90 6.59 3.38
CA VAL A 89 4.53 6.09 3.39
C VAL A 89 4.54 4.57 3.39
N ILE A 90 3.84 3.97 4.35
CA ILE A 90 3.54 2.54 4.33
C ILE A 90 2.24 2.35 3.56
N LEU A 91 2.32 1.68 2.42
CA LEU A 91 1.21 1.42 1.50
C LEU A 91 0.52 0.10 1.83
N CYS A 92 -0.77 0.14 2.12
CA CYS A 92 -1.60 -1.03 2.40
C CYS A 92 -2.45 -1.39 1.17
N PRO A 93 -2.12 -2.47 0.43
CA PRO A 93 -2.89 -2.91 -0.72
C PRO A 93 -4.33 -3.28 -0.36
N GLY A 94 -5.27 -3.03 -1.29
CA GLY A 94 -6.62 -3.56 -1.23
C GLY A 94 -6.69 -5.05 -1.59
N GLY A 95 -7.89 -5.62 -1.54
CA GLY A 95 -8.17 -7.01 -1.91
C GLY A 95 -9.08 -7.75 -0.95
N GLY A 96 -9.90 -7.02 -0.18
CA GLY A 96 -11.00 -7.55 0.64
C GLY A 96 -10.56 -8.43 1.81
N TYR A 97 -9.31 -8.35 2.26
CA TYR A 97 -8.70 -9.29 3.20
C TYR A 97 -8.71 -10.76 2.72
N VAL A 98 -8.89 -10.98 1.43
CA VAL A 98 -8.82 -12.29 0.78
C VAL A 98 -7.54 -12.44 -0.02
N SER A 99 -7.05 -11.33 -0.56
CA SER A 99 -5.80 -11.23 -1.32
C SER A 99 -5.28 -9.80 -1.27
N LEU A 100 -4.09 -9.56 -1.78
CA LEU A 100 -3.50 -8.23 -1.96
C LEU A 100 -3.34 -7.93 -3.45
N VAL A 101 -3.88 -6.79 -3.92
CA VAL A 101 -3.78 -6.35 -5.32
C VAL A 101 -2.55 -5.45 -5.48
N THR A 102 -1.37 -6.05 -5.58
CA THR A 102 -0.10 -5.33 -5.58
C THR A 102 0.11 -4.48 -6.84
N THR A 103 -0.37 -4.93 -8.00
CA THR A 103 -0.30 -4.19 -9.28
C THR A 103 -1.00 -2.83 -9.25
N LYS A 104 -1.92 -2.60 -8.32
CA LYS A 104 -2.54 -1.27 -8.13
C LYS A 104 -1.74 -0.40 -7.15
N THR A 105 -0.91 -1.00 -6.32
CA THR A 105 -0.17 -0.31 -5.25
C THR A 105 1.22 0.12 -5.70
N THR A 106 1.90 -0.70 -6.50
CA THR A 106 3.25 -0.40 -7.01
C THR A 106 3.33 0.94 -7.78
N PRO A 107 2.39 1.27 -8.69
CA PRO A 107 2.40 2.58 -9.34
C PRO A 107 2.28 3.77 -8.37
N ILE A 108 1.55 3.58 -7.25
CA ILE A 108 1.44 4.62 -6.21
C ILE A 108 2.79 4.77 -5.48
N ALA A 109 3.52 3.67 -5.22
CA ALA A 109 4.86 3.73 -4.64
C ALA A 109 5.82 4.50 -5.55
N GLU A 110 5.80 4.25 -6.85
CA GLU A 110 6.61 4.96 -7.83
C GLU A 110 6.26 6.45 -7.93
N TRP A 111 4.96 6.76 -7.90
CA TRP A 111 4.48 8.14 -7.86
C TRP A 111 4.99 8.87 -6.62
N LEU A 112 4.93 8.26 -5.43
CA LEU A 112 5.47 8.83 -4.19
C LEU A 112 6.98 9.08 -4.32
N ASN A 113 7.73 8.13 -4.89
CA ASN A 113 9.18 8.28 -5.09
C ASN A 113 9.50 9.48 -6.00
N GLY A 114 8.74 9.70 -7.08
CA GLY A 114 8.86 10.85 -7.95
C GLY A 114 8.69 12.20 -7.23
N HIS A 115 8.00 12.19 -6.08
CA HIS A 115 7.79 13.38 -5.23
C HIS A 115 8.66 13.38 -3.96
N GLY A 116 9.72 12.58 -3.93
CA GLY A 116 10.70 12.57 -2.84
C GLY A 116 10.20 11.90 -1.56
N ILE A 117 9.24 11.00 -1.65
CA ILE A 117 8.68 10.23 -0.53
C ILE A 117 9.09 8.77 -0.70
N SER A 118 9.77 8.19 0.29
CA SER A 118 10.04 6.76 0.32
C SER A 118 8.77 5.95 0.56
N ALA A 119 8.62 4.80 -0.11
CA ALA A 119 7.44 3.98 0.04
C ALA A 119 7.78 2.56 0.51
N PHE A 120 6.93 2.01 1.37
CA PHE A 120 7.01 0.65 1.87
C PHE A 120 5.68 -0.06 1.61
N VAL A 121 5.63 -0.96 0.64
CA VAL A 121 4.41 -1.73 0.36
C VAL A 121 4.30 -2.88 1.35
N LEU A 122 3.26 -2.85 2.17
CA LEU A 122 3.00 -3.86 3.19
C LEU A 122 2.33 -5.10 2.57
N ILE A 123 3.01 -6.21 2.64
CA ILE A 123 2.50 -7.54 2.28
C ILE A 123 1.99 -8.19 3.57
N TYR A 124 0.77 -7.87 3.97
CA TYR A 124 0.16 -8.33 5.22
C TYR A 124 -0.53 -9.68 5.09
N ARG A 125 -0.75 -10.36 6.21
CA ARG A 125 -1.33 -11.71 6.26
C ARG A 125 -2.76 -11.76 5.73
N VAL A 126 -3.01 -12.62 4.75
CA VAL A 126 -4.30 -12.99 4.15
C VAL A 126 -4.29 -14.49 3.81
N PRO A 127 -5.46 -15.16 3.59
CA PRO A 127 -6.82 -14.65 3.64
C PRO A 127 -7.43 -14.69 5.05
N LYS A 128 -8.50 -13.89 5.25
CA LYS A 128 -9.38 -13.90 6.45
C LYS A 128 -8.64 -13.66 7.79
N LYS A 129 -7.52 -12.98 7.79
CA LYS A 129 -6.64 -12.73 8.94
C LYS A 129 -6.63 -11.25 9.36
N ARG A 130 -7.81 -10.64 9.59
CA ARG A 130 -7.92 -9.21 9.92
C ARG A 130 -7.17 -8.81 11.20
N LYS A 131 -7.19 -9.68 12.23
CA LYS A 131 -6.42 -9.45 13.46
C LYS A 131 -4.92 -9.47 13.19
N ASP A 132 -4.45 -10.50 12.48
CA ASP A 132 -3.04 -10.65 12.13
C ASP A 132 -2.58 -9.50 11.24
N ALA A 133 -3.38 -9.07 10.27
CA ALA A 133 -3.08 -7.91 9.43
C ALA A 133 -2.95 -6.61 10.25
N PHE A 134 -3.74 -6.46 11.32
CA PHE A 134 -3.63 -5.32 12.22
C PHE A 134 -2.33 -5.35 13.04
N GLN A 135 -1.90 -6.52 13.49
CA GLN A 135 -0.58 -6.70 14.10
C GLN A 135 0.54 -6.35 13.11
N ASP A 136 0.39 -6.81 11.85
CA ASP A 136 1.39 -6.60 10.81
C ASP A 136 1.61 -5.11 10.51
N ILE A 137 0.54 -4.30 10.42
CA ILE A 137 0.71 -2.87 10.18
C ILE A 137 1.28 -2.13 11.39
N GLN A 138 0.89 -2.48 12.61
CA GLN A 138 1.49 -1.91 13.82
C GLN A 138 3.00 -2.20 13.84
N ARG A 139 3.39 -3.45 13.58
CA ARG A 139 4.79 -3.86 13.50
C ARG A 139 5.54 -3.16 12.37
N ALA A 140 4.91 -3.01 11.21
CA ALA A 140 5.48 -2.31 10.06
C ALA A 140 5.84 -0.85 10.38
N VAL A 141 4.93 -0.11 11.04
CA VAL A 141 5.20 1.28 11.45
C VAL A 141 6.37 1.34 12.44
N ARG A 142 6.42 0.43 13.42
CA ARG A 142 7.52 0.34 14.39
C ARG A 142 8.86 0.10 13.72
N ILE A 143 8.94 -0.87 12.79
CA ILE A 143 10.15 -1.18 12.02
C ILE A 143 10.62 0.03 11.23
N VAL A 144 9.74 0.66 10.46
CA VAL A 144 10.12 1.81 9.62
C VAL A 144 10.60 2.97 10.48
N ARG A 145 9.96 3.21 11.64
CA ARG A 145 10.35 4.30 12.55
C ARG A 145 11.66 4.02 13.26
N SER A 146 11.86 2.83 13.80
CA SER A 146 13.09 2.47 14.53
C SER A 146 14.31 2.45 13.62
N ARG A 147 14.12 2.02 12.38
CA ARG A 147 15.21 1.85 11.40
C ARG A 147 15.23 2.96 10.35
N ALA A 148 14.61 4.11 10.63
CA ALA A 148 14.42 5.20 9.68
C ALA A 148 15.77 5.71 9.10
N SER A 149 16.83 5.76 9.91
CA SER A 149 18.17 6.17 9.47
C SER A 149 18.77 5.25 8.41
N GLU A 150 18.47 3.96 8.40
CA GLU A 150 18.97 3.02 7.40
C GLU A 150 18.47 3.35 5.98
N TRP A 151 17.32 4.01 5.89
CA TRP A 151 16.66 4.38 4.62
C TRP A 151 16.63 5.88 4.36
N ASN A 152 17.38 6.67 5.14
CA ASN A 152 17.35 8.14 5.08
C ASN A 152 15.91 8.68 5.19
N VAL A 153 15.11 8.13 6.11
CA VAL A 153 13.73 8.53 6.40
C VAL A 153 13.69 9.40 7.66
N ASP A 154 12.84 10.44 7.66
CA ASP A 154 12.53 11.20 8.88
C ASP A 154 11.54 10.41 9.76
N PRO A 155 11.91 9.96 10.96
CA PRO A 155 11.05 9.16 11.83
C PRO A 155 9.80 9.90 12.33
N ARG A 156 9.71 11.21 12.10
CA ARG A 156 8.56 12.06 12.46
C ARG A 156 7.64 12.35 11.28
N ARG A 157 7.94 11.79 10.09
CA ARG A 157 7.15 11.96 8.87
C ARG A 157 6.87 10.61 8.21
N ILE A 158 6.35 9.65 9.01
CA ILE A 158 5.98 8.30 8.56
C ILE A 158 4.46 8.18 8.57
N GLY A 159 3.86 8.15 7.39
CA GLY A 159 2.43 7.98 7.22
C GLY A 159 2.02 6.58 6.76
N VAL A 160 0.72 6.36 6.78
CA VAL A 160 0.09 5.18 6.19
C VAL A 160 -0.86 5.60 5.08
N MET A 161 -0.85 4.87 3.97
CA MET A 161 -1.82 5.05 2.89
C MET A 161 -2.42 3.70 2.53
N GLY A 162 -3.74 3.61 2.42
CA GLY A 162 -4.39 2.36 2.08
C GLY A 162 -5.56 2.50 1.15
N SER A 163 -5.81 1.47 0.36
CA SER A 163 -6.90 1.41 -0.60
C SER A 163 -7.89 0.29 -0.26
N SER A 164 -9.20 0.55 -0.31
CA SER A 164 -10.24 -0.46 -0.05
C SER A 164 -10.06 -1.12 1.33
N ALA A 165 -9.88 -2.45 1.40
CA ALA A 165 -9.56 -3.16 2.64
C ALA A 165 -8.22 -2.70 3.26
N GLY A 166 -7.23 -2.30 2.45
CA GLY A 166 -6.01 -1.67 2.93
C GLY A 166 -6.27 -0.28 3.52
N GLY A 167 -7.26 0.47 2.99
CA GLY A 167 -7.75 1.72 3.58
C GLY A 167 -8.37 1.50 4.96
N HIS A 168 -9.15 0.45 5.13
CA HIS A 168 -9.64 0.03 6.43
C HIS A 168 -8.48 -0.29 7.40
N LEU A 169 -7.47 -1.04 6.94
CA LEU A 169 -6.31 -1.39 7.75
C LEU A 169 -5.51 -0.16 8.17
N ALA A 170 -5.28 0.79 7.26
CA ALA A 170 -4.63 2.07 7.54
C ALA A 170 -5.43 2.91 8.55
N ALA A 171 -6.77 2.96 8.41
CA ALA A 171 -7.64 3.63 9.37
C ALA A 171 -7.57 2.97 10.76
N ARG A 172 -7.50 1.64 10.83
CA ARG A 172 -7.37 0.92 12.10
C ARG A 172 -6.10 1.26 12.86
N VAL A 173 -4.94 1.31 12.20
CA VAL A 173 -3.70 1.68 12.90
C VAL A 173 -3.70 3.15 13.30
N SER A 174 -4.37 4.02 12.53
CA SER A 174 -4.47 5.45 12.84
C SER A 174 -5.34 5.74 14.07
N THR A 175 -6.32 4.90 14.37
CA THR A 175 -7.24 5.08 15.51
C THR A 175 -7.01 4.09 16.65
N GLY A 176 -6.21 3.04 16.44
CA GLY A 176 -5.92 2.00 17.43
C GLY A 176 -4.42 1.77 17.61
N PHE A 177 -3.62 2.81 17.44
CA PHE A 177 -2.15 2.72 17.61
C PHE A 177 -1.72 2.43 19.05
N ASP A 178 -2.55 2.72 20.02
CA ASP A 178 -2.35 2.49 21.46
C ASP A 178 -2.89 1.12 21.93
N ILE A 179 -3.59 0.39 21.07
CA ILE A 179 -4.10 -0.94 21.38
C ILE A 179 -2.98 -1.96 21.22
N GLN A 180 -2.60 -2.63 22.30
CA GLN A 180 -1.67 -3.75 22.24
C GLN A 180 -2.38 -4.98 21.65
N THR A 181 -1.95 -5.44 20.47
CA THR A 181 -2.60 -6.54 19.74
C THR A 181 -1.81 -7.84 19.76
N TYR A 182 -0.56 -7.80 20.19
CA TYR A 182 0.35 -8.94 20.35
C TYR A 182 1.31 -8.71 21.52
N GLN A 183 1.91 -9.77 22.03
CA GLN A 183 2.98 -9.67 23.03
C GLN A 183 4.26 -9.12 22.40
N GLU A 184 4.98 -8.29 23.13
CA GLU A 184 6.27 -7.77 22.66
C GLU A 184 7.22 -8.91 22.33
N VAL A 185 7.89 -8.80 21.18
CA VAL A 185 8.81 -9.83 20.66
C VAL A 185 10.27 -9.37 20.64
N ASP A 186 10.49 -8.06 20.58
CA ASP A 186 11.80 -7.43 20.63
C ASP A 186 11.69 -5.94 21.01
N GLU A 187 12.83 -5.24 21.10
CA GLU A 187 12.94 -3.82 21.47
C GLU A 187 12.17 -2.86 20.55
N LEU A 188 11.90 -3.25 19.29
CA LEU A 188 11.15 -2.41 18.35
C LEU A 188 9.69 -2.21 18.81
N ASP A 189 9.17 -3.08 19.66
CA ASP A 189 7.79 -2.99 20.12
C ASP A 189 7.57 -1.89 21.17
N GLY A 190 8.65 -1.38 21.77
CA GLY A 190 8.64 -0.17 22.60
C GLY A 190 8.47 1.12 21.80
N VAL A 191 8.61 1.08 20.46
CA VAL A 191 8.46 2.26 19.60
C VAL A 191 7.00 2.46 19.22
N SER A 192 6.54 3.72 19.14
CA SER A 192 5.16 4.05 18.77
C SER A 192 4.83 3.61 17.35
N CYS A 193 3.71 2.90 17.18
CA CYS A 193 3.14 2.57 15.88
C CYS A 193 2.11 3.61 15.38
N LYS A 194 1.99 4.77 16.04
CA LYS A 194 1.13 5.85 15.58
C LYS A 194 1.68 6.43 14.28
N PRO A 195 0.93 6.41 13.16
CA PRO A 195 1.35 7.09 11.95
C PRO A 195 1.30 8.62 12.15
N ASP A 196 2.18 9.37 11.48
CA ASP A 196 2.21 10.83 11.58
C ASP A 196 1.16 11.48 10.67
N PHE A 197 0.69 10.77 9.65
CA PHE A 197 -0.43 11.15 8.77
C PHE A 197 -1.07 9.90 8.13
N THR A 198 -2.29 10.06 7.62
CA THR A 198 -3.06 8.96 7.02
C THR A 198 -3.73 9.38 5.73
N VAL A 199 -3.64 8.54 4.68
CA VAL A 199 -4.38 8.71 3.42
C VAL A 199 -5.23 7.48 3.15
N LEU A 200 -6.52 7.69 2.95
CA LEU A 200 -7.50 6.63 2.73
C LEU A 200 -8.10 6.77 1.32
N LEU A 201 -7.85 5.78 0.47
CA LEU A 201 -8.40 5.72 -0.87
C LEU A 201 -9.57 4.73 -0.89
N TYR A 202 -10.79 5.24 -1.14
CA TYR A 202 -12.02 4.42 -1.17
C TYR A 202 -12.05 3.32 -0.09
N PRO A 203 -11.87 3.71 1.20
CA PRO A 203 -11.75 2.73 2.27
C PRO A 203 -13.02 1.90 2.40
N ALA A 204 -12.86 0.57 2.52
CA ALA A 204 -13.97 -0.35 2.74
C ALA A 204 -14.23 -0.55 4.23
N TYR A 205 -15.37 -1.10 4.59
CA TYR A 205 -15.73 -1.56 5.95
C TYR A 205 -15.68 -0.48 7.04
N MET A 206 -15.82 0.79 6.68
CA MET A 206 -15.75 1.90 7.62
C MET A 206 -17.00 2.00 8.51
N ASN A 207 -18.13 1.43 8.07
CA ASN A 207 -19.40 1.50 8.76
C ASN A 207 -20.11 0.15 8.82
N LYS A 208 -21.09 0.05 9.73
CA LYS A 208 -22.10 -1.00 9.81
C LYS A 208 -23.47 -0.35 9.83
N GLY A 209 -24.19 -0.42 8.71
CA GLY A 209 -25.39 0.40 8.50
C GLY A 209 -25.05 1.89 8.52
N GLU A 210 -25.74 2.67 9.31
CA GLU A 210 -25.56 4.14 9.42
C GLU A 210 -24.56 4.56 10.51
N VAL A 211 -23.92 3.63 11.19
CA VAL A 211 -22.99 3.91 12.28
C VAL A 211 -21.57 3.52 11.94
N LEU A 212 -20.60 4.17 12.58
CA LEU A 212 -19.20 3.81 12.49
C LEU A 212 -18.98 2.34 12.88
N SER A 213 -18.12 1.64 12.18
CA SER A 213 -17.71 0.29 12.57
C SER A 213 -17.05 0.29 13.95
N ASN A 214 -17.39 -0.67 14.78
CA ASN A 214 -16.80 -0.87 16.11
C ASN A 214 -15.33 -1.34 16.08
N GLU A 215 -14.77 -1.53 14.89
CA GLU A 215 -13.34 -1.81 14.71
C GLU A 215 -12.47 -0.54 14.88
N PHE A 216 -13.08 0.64 15.01
CA PHE A 216 -12.36 1.91 15.19
C PHE A 216 -12.55 2.47 16.61
N THR A 217 -11.44 2.79 17.26
CA THR A 217 -11.42 3.52 18.54
C THR A 217 -11.04 4.95 18.24
N VAL A 218 -12.04 5.80 18.00
CA VAL A 218 -11.79 7.21 17.68
C VAL A 218 -11.65 8.01 18.97
N SER A 219 -10.48 8.62 19.17
CA SER A 219 -10.13 9.40 20.35
C SER A 219 -9.35 10.66 19.98
N ASN A 220 -9.04 11.51 20.93
CA ASN A 220 -8.18 12.68 20.71
C ASN A 220 -6.77 12.26 20.27
N GLY A 221 -6.12 13.14 19.53
CA GLY A 221 -4.73 12.96 19.14
C GLY A 221 -4.52 12.09 17.88
N ILE A 222 -5.57 11.76 17.14
CA ILE A 222 -5.46 11.09 15.84
C ILE A 222 -4.77 12.03 14.84
N SER A 223 -3.85 11.47 14.08
CA SER A 223 -3.03 12.21 13.11
C SER A 223 -3.86 12.74 11.93
N PRO A 224 -3.41 13.81 11.24
CA PRO A 224 -4.11 14.35 10.09
C PRO A 224 -4.47 13.28 9.08
N THR A 225 -5.71 13.31 8.58
CA THR A 225 -6.25 12.29 7.68
C THR A 225 -6.83 12.91 6.42
N LEU A 226 -6.44 12.37 5.25
CA LEU A 226 -7.04 12.63 3.95
C LEU A 226 -7.88 11.43 3.53
N ILE A 227 -9.11 11.68 3.07
CA ILE A 227 -10.00 10.65 2.55
C ILE A 227 -10.39 10.99 1.11
N VAL A 228 -10.16 10.07 0.19
CA VAL A 228 -10.55 10.19 -1.22
C VAL A 228 -11.49 9.05 -1.58
N SER A 229 -12.69 9.36 -2.04
CA SER A 229 -13.72 8.37 -2.40
C SER A 229 -14.60 8.88 -3.54
N ALA A 230 -15.30 7.97 -4.21
CA ALA A 230 -16.28 8.30 -5.24
C ALA A 230 -17.70 7.97 -4.75
N LYS A 231 -18.66 8.88 -4.96
CA LYS A 231 -20.05 8.74 -4.48
C LYS A 231 -20.80 7.60 -5.15
N ASP A 232 -20.41 7.24 -6.36
CA ASP A 232 -20.97 6.11 -7.10
C ASP A 232 -20.44 4.73 -6.67
N ASP A 233 -19.50 4.68 -5.74
CA ASP A 233 -19.12 3.46 -5.01
C ASP A 233 -20.16 3.14 -3.93
N LYS A 234 -21.35 2.73 -4.34
CA LYS A 234 -22.51 2.54 -3.45
C LYS A 234 -22.26 1.56 -2.30
N GLY A 235 -21.33 0.62 -2.48
CA GLY A 235 -21.04 -0.42 -1.49
C GLY A 235 -20.20 0.07 -0.31
N PHE A 236 -19.31 1.05 -0.52
CA PHE A 236 -18.35 1.47 0.49
C PHE A 236 -18.31 2.98 0.75
N PHE A 237 -18.76 3.80 -0.21
CA PHE A 237 -18.79 5.24 -0.03
C PHE A 237 -19.49 5.71 1.25
N PRO A 238 -20.66 5.15 1.67
CA PRO A 238 -21.37 5.64 2.87
C PRO A 238 -20.51 5.65 4.13
N GLY A 239 -19.53 4.76 4.24
CA GLY A 239 -18.62 4.71 5.37
C GLY A 239 -17.62 5.88 5.42
N SER A 240 -17.26 6.48 4.28
CA SER A 240 -16.28 7.57 4.23
C SER A 240 -16.74 8.84 4.94
N PRO A 241 -17.94 9.39 4.72
CA PRO A 241 -18.44 10.55 5.47
C PRO A 241 -18.71 10.22 6.95
N ILE A 242 -19.16 9.00 7.28
CA ILE A 242 -19.36 8.57 8.67
C ILE A 242 -18.04 8.60 9.44
N TYR A 243 -16.99 8.02 8.87
CA TYR A 243 -15.66 8.02 9.48
C TYR A 243 -15.07 9.42 9.57
N ALA A 244 -15.20 10.23 8.52
CA ALA A 244 -14.73 11.62 8.52
C ALA A 244 -15.41 12.45 9.61
N LYS A 245 -16.72 12.26 9.83
CA LYS A 245 -17.48 12.92 10.90
C LYS A 245 -16.93 12.54 12.27
N ALA A 246 -16.78 11.23 12.55
CA ALA A 246 -16.26 10.76 13.81
C ALA A 246 -14.86 11.31 14.13
N LEU A 247 -13.95 11.35 13.14
CA LEU A 247 -12.63 11.94 13.31
C LEU A 247 -12.69 13.44 13.65
N LYS A 248 -13.56 14.21 12.97
CA LYS A 248 -13.73 15.65 13.22
C LYS A 248 -14.29 15.89 14.62
N GLU A 249 -15.27 15.10 15.06
CA GLU A 249 -15.86 15.18 16.40
C GLU A 249 -14.81 14.90 17.50
N ALA A 250 -13.82 14.06 17.19
CA ALA A 250 -12.66 13.79 18.06
C ALA A 250 -11.54 14.85 17.93
N GLY A 251 -11.74 15.94 17.20
CA GLY A 251 -10.77 17.03 17.05
C GLY A 251 -9.64 16.75 16.04
N ALA A 252 -9.72 15.68 15.26
CA ALA A 252 -8.70 15.38 14.26
C ALA A 252 -8.80 16.31 13.04
N SER A 253 -7.64 16.65 12.43
CA SER A 253 -7.58 17.36 11.14
C SER A 253 -7.96 16.40 10.01
N VAL A 254 -9.11 16.64 9.37
CA VAL A 254 -9.63 15.79 8.28
C VAL A 254 -9.89 16.60 7.03
N ARG A 255 -9.32 16.17 5.91
CA ARG A 255 -9.68 16.63 4.56
C ARG A 255 -10.36 15.50 3.79
N VAL A 256 -11.39 15.83 3.02
CA VAL A 256 -12.11 14.87 2.18
C VAL A 256 -12.17 15.38 0.74
N HIS A 257 -12.01 14.47 -0.21
CA HIS A 257 -12.28 14.69 -1.62
C HIS A 257 -13.24 13.60 -2.10
N PHE A 258 -14.51 13.96 -2.27
CA PHE A 258 -15.57 13.08 -2.71
C PHE A 258 -15.93 13.41 -4.15
N PHE A 259 -15.52 12.56 -5.08
CA PHE A 259 -15.82 12.66 -6.50
C PHE A 259 -17.20 12.12 -6.79
N GLU A 260 -17.91 12.72 -7.75
CA GLU A 260 -19.25 12.24 -8.12
C GLU A 260 -19.21 10.85 -8.77
N LYS A 261 -18.17 10.60 -9.59
CA LYS A 261 -17.98 9.35 -10.32
C LYS A 261 -16.56 8.83 -10.16
N GLY A 262 -16.37 7.52 -10.32
CA GLY A 262 -15.06 6.88 -10.29
C GLY A 262 -15.10 5.45 -9.76
N GLY A 263 -16.17 5.05 -9.10
CA GLY A 263 -16.40 3.71 -8.59
C GLY A 263 -15.42 3.28 -7.52
N HIS A 264 -15.37 1.98 -7.26
CA HIS A 264 -14.45 1.34 -6.35
C HIS A 264 -13.18 0.85 -7.06
N GLY A 265 -12.06 0.86 -6.37
CA GLY A 265 -10.85 0.16 -6.85
C GLY A 265 -10.00 0.96 -7.82
N PHE A 266 -10.01 2.28 -7.75
CA PHE A 266 -9.11 3.11 -8.54
C PHE A 266 -7.66 3.05 -8.04
N SER A 267 -6.74 3.37 -8.94
CA SER A 267 -5.31 3.61 -8.67
C SER A 267 -4.98 4.95 -9.36
N LEU A 268 -3.74 5.14 -9.80
CA LEU A 268 -3.44 6.24 -10.71
C LEU A 268 -4.26 6.07 -12.01
N ARG A 269 -4.81 7.15 -12.54
CA ARG A 269 -5.72 7.13 -13.69
C ARG A 269 -5.25 8.09 -14.79
N PRO A 270 -5.55 7.81 -16.07
CA PRO A 270 -5.32 8.75 -17.15
C PRO A 270 -6.07 10.07 -16.93
N LYS A 271 -5.62 11.15 -17.60
CA LYS A 271 -6.14 12.52 -17.39
C LYS A 271 -7.65 12.65 -17.64
N GLU A 272 -8.20 11.84 -18.52
CA GLU A 272 -9.62 11.85 -18.90
C GLU A 272 -10.52 11.20 -17.84
N HIS A 273 -9.95 10.48 -16.88
CA HIS A 273 -10.73 9.82 -15.83
C HIS A 273 -11.13 10.83 -14.75
N PRO A 274 -12.38 10.80 -14.22
CA PRO A 274 -12.84 11.71 -13.18
C PRO A 274 -11.96 11.80 -11.94
N LEU A 275 -11.28 10.70 -11.62
CA LEU A 275 -10.36 10.61 -10.47
C LEU A 275 -8.89 10.92 -10.81
N SER A 276 -8.58 11.43 -12.00
CA SER A 276 -7.19 11.70 -12.41
C SER A 276 -6.49 12.72 -11.54
N THR A 277 -7.25 13.61 -10.90
CA THR A 277 -6.72 14.72 -10.08
C THR A 277 -6.46 14.34 -8.61
N TRP A 278 -6.85 13.14 -8.16
CA TRP A 278 -6.64 12.77 -6.76
C TRP A 278 -5.16 12.79 -6.33
N PRO A 279 -4.18 12.42 -7.18
CA PRO A 279 -2.78 12.47 -6.79
C PRO A 279 -2.31 13.90 -6.53
N ASP A 280 -2.71 14.87 -7.35
CA ASP A 280 -2.37 16.28 -7.19
C ASP A 280 -2.98 16.86 -5.92
N LEU A 281 -4.25 16.53 -5.64
CA LEU A 281 -4.95 16.93 -4.40
C LEU A 281 -4.27 16.32 -3.16
N CYS A 282 -3.76 15.09 -3.26
CA CYS A 282 -3.01 14.44 -2.20
C CYS A 282 -1.65 15.12 -1.99
N LEU A 283 -0.93 15.44 -3.07
CA LEU A 283 0.35 16.13 -3.01
C LEU A 283 0.21 17.54 -2.42
N GLN A 284 -0.84 18.28 -2.83
CA GLN A 284 -1.14 19.57 -2.22
C GLN A 284 -1.43 19.44 -0.71
N TRP A 285 -2.17 18.40 -0.31
CA TRP A 285 -2.41 18.15 1.11
C TRP A 285 -1.11 17.78 1.86
N PHE A 286 -0.18 17.07 1.24
CA PHE A 286 1.13 16.80 1.83
C PHE A 286 1.92 18.08 2.05
N ARG A 287 1.91 19.03 1.10
CA ARG A 287 2.52 20.36 1.27
C ARG A 287 1.86 21.15 2.40
N ASP A 288 0.54 21.25 2.41
CA ASP A 288 -0.23 21.96 3.44
C ASP A 288 0.03 21.43 4.86
N LYS A 289 0.44 20.17 4.98
CA LYS A 289 0.77 19.52 6.26
C LYS A 289 2.26 19.50 6.56
N GLY A 290 3.10 20.09 5.72
CA GLY A 290 4.56 20.07 5.90
C GLY A 290 5.18 18.68 5.79
N ILE A 291 4.49 17.73 5.16
CA ILE A 291 5.01 16.38 4.92
C ILE A 291 6.09 16.42 3.85
N VAL A 292 5.85 17.16 2.78
CA VAL A 292 6.83 17.47 1.73
C VAL A 292 7.12 18.97 1.71
N GLU A 293 8.34 19.34 1.37
CA GLU A 293 8.71 20.74 1.16
C GLU A 293 8.02 21.26 -0.12
N GLU A 294 7.68 22.55 -0.17
CA GLU A 294 7.31 23.19 -1.42
C GLU A 294 8.51 23.12 -2.37
N GLU A 295 8.29 22.76 -3.62
CA GLU A 295 9.33 22.93 -4.65
C GLU A 295 9.62 24.42 -4.72
N ALA A 296 10.86 24.84 -4.37
CA ALA A 296 11.30 26.20 -4.61
C ALA A 296 11.05 26.45 -6.11
N GLU A 297 10.23 27.46 -6.43
CA GLU A 297 10.11 27.94 -7.80
C GLU A 297 11.53 28.14 -8.33
N GLN A 298 11.89 27.42 -9.38
CA GLN A 298 13.13 27.71 -10.09
C GLN A 298 12.95 29.12 -10.64
N GLU A 299 13.53 30.07 -9.92
CA GLU A 299 13.65 31.46 -10.35
C GLU A 299 14.35 31.38 -11.70
N ASN A 300 13.58 31.55 -12.78
CA ASN A 300 14.10 31.73 -14.12
C ASN A 300 14.99 32.99 -14.07
N ALA A 301 16.29 32.79 -13.85
CA ALA A 301 17.25 33.83 -14.00
C ALA A 301 17.11 34.38 -15.44
N PRO A 302 16.82 35.66 -15.62
CA PRO A 302 16.71 36.24 -16.95
C PRO A 302 18.09 36.12 -17.64
N ASP A 303 18.04 35.52 -18.82
CA ASP A 303 19.17 35.48 -19.76
C ASP A 303 19.77 36.89 -19.89
N LYS A 304 20.94 37.13 -19.28
CA LYS A 304 21.68 38.33 -19.52
C LYS A 304 22.29 38.24 -20.92
N LYS A 305 21.67 38.98 -21.86
CA LYS A 305 22.25 39.30 -23.15
C LYS A 305 23.51 40.14 -22.99
#